data_b5f112bd9808bcc8fb3d04f4c95094f8
#
_entry.id   b5f112bd9808bcc8fb3d04f4c95094f8
#
_cell.length_a   1.000
_cell.length_b   1.000
_cell.length_c   1.000
_cell.angle_alpha   90.00
_cell.angle_beta   90.00
_cell.angle_gamma   90.00
#
_symmetry.space_group_name_H-M   'P 1'
#
loop_
_entity.id
_entity.type
_entity.pdbx_description
1 polymer ?
#
loop_
_entity_poly.entity_id
_entity_poly.type
_entity_poly.pdbx_seq_one_letter_code
_entity_poly.pdbx_strand_id
1 'polypeptide(L)'
;MKTALSGQVAVVTGVSRAKGIGAAIARELAKHGAHLFLTGWPGYDDEQPENGAGEQGLLLEELRQLGVEAEWTPLDLSLADAPRMLWNVVQARFNVAHILVNNACFSMRDSVETLDAEMLDRHYAVNTRAPILLSVEFVRRFGGKGARRIISMTSGQMLGPMRGELAYVVTKAGLDAFTITFGAEVGHLGITVNAVDPGPTDSGGMTTEVQRTLLSRFALGRLGRPEDPAHLIAFLAGPEGGWVTGQVLRSRGGFE
;
A
#
# COMPACT_ATOMS: atom_id res chain seq x y z
N MET A 1 -19.22 15.17 -15.16
CA MET A 1 -18.98 13.82 -15.75
C MET A 1 -18.67 12.87 -14.61
N LYS A 2 -19.14 11.62 -14.65
CA LYS A 2 -18.73 10.63 -13.66
C LYS A 2 -17.25 10.31 -13.87
N THR A 3 -16.44 10.42 -12.83
CA THR A 3 -15.03 9.99 -12.81
C THR A 3 -14.92 8.47 -12.74
N ALA A 4 -13.76 7.91 -13.09
CA ALA A 4 -13.55 6.47 -13.27
C ALA A 4 -13.90 5.62 -12.03
N LEU A 5 -13.74 6.16 -10.81
CA LEU A 5 -14.00 5.48 -9.54
C LEU A 5 -15.20 6.06 -8.78
N SER A 6 -16.05 6.85 -9.44
CA SER A 6 -17.20 7.51 -8.81
C SER A 6 -18.12 6.51 -8.11
N GLY A 7 -18.33 6.70 -6.80
CA GLY A 7 -19.15 5.85 -5.94
C GLY A 7 -18.49 4.53 -5.50
N GLN A 8 -17.23 4.32 -5.85
CA GLN A 8 -16.47 3.20 -5.30
C GLN A 8 -15.87 3.56 -3.93
N VAL A 9 -15.66 2.57 -3.11
CA VAL A 9 -15.01 2.70 -1.79
C VAL A 9 -13.66 2.02 -1.85
N ALA A 10 -12.60 2.78 -1.57
CA ALA A 10 -11.23 2.29 -1.49
C ALA A 10 -10.73 2.30 -0.05
N VAL A 11 -10.13 1.19 0.36
CA VAL A 11 -9.44 1.03 1.64
C VAL A 11 -7.94 1.10 1.39
N VAL A 12 -7.24 2.01 2.07
CA VAL A 12 -5.78 2.17 1.96
C VAL A 12 -5.15 2.04 3.34
N THR A 13 -4.24 1.09 3.51
CA THR A 13 -3.51 0.90 4.77
C THR A 13 -2.20 1.67 4.78
N GLY A 14 -1.68 2.02 5.98
CA GLY A 14 -0.40 2.72 6.12
C GLY A 14 -0.46 4.19 5.68
N VAL A 15 -1.51 4.89 6.07
CA VAL A 15 -1.73 6.32 5.77
C VAL A 15 -1.60 7.11 7.08
N SER A 16 -0.37 7.32 7.53
CA SER A 16 -0.07 8.07 8.75
C SER A 16 0.56 9.44 8.47
N ARG A 17 1.18 9.62 7.32
CA ARG A 17 1.97 10.81 6.95
C ARG A 17 1.43 11.45 5.69
N ALA A 18 1.26 12.79 5.68
CA ALA A 18 0.72 13.53 4.53
C ALA A 18 1.62 13.46 3.27
N LYS A 19 2.93 13.29 3.43
CA LYS A 19 3.91 13.13 2.34
C LYS A 19 4.19 11.68 1.96
N GLY A 20 3.53 10.71 2.62
CA GLY A 20 3.74 9.29 2.37
C GLY A 20 3.08 8.80 1.07
N ILE A 21 3.54 7.64 0.59
CA ILE A 21 2.96 6.97 -0.59
C ILE A 21 1.46 6.70 -0.37
N GLY A 22 1.07 6.24 0.83
CA GLY A 22 -0.34 6.00 1.15
C GLY A 22 -1.23 7.23 1.02
N ALA A 23 -0.74 8.41 1.42
CA ALA A 23 -1.47 9.66 1.27
C ALA A 23 -1.57 10.09 -0.22
N ALA A 24 -0.50 9.91 -0.99
CA ALA A 24 -0.54 10.18 -2.43
C ALA A 24 -1.53 9.26 -3.15
N ILE A 25 -1.57 7.97 -2.78
CA ILE A 25 -2.56 7.01 -3.28
C ILE A 25 -3.98 7.47 -2.93
N ALA A 26 -4.23 7.85 -1.68
CA ALA A 26 -5.54 8.32 -1.24
C ALA A 26 -5.99 9.55 -2.05
N ARG A 27 -5.10 10.54 -2.24
CA ARG A 27 -5.38 11.72 -3.08
C ARG A 27 -5.73 11.36 -4.51
N GLU A 28 -4.95 10.46 -5.11
CA GLU A 28 -5.15 10.10 -6.50
C GLU A 28 -6.45 9.33 -6.70
N LEU A 29 -6.78 8.39 -5.83
CA LEU A 29 -8.06 7.68 -5.86
C LEU A 29 -9.25 8.65 -5.63
N ALA A 30 -9.11 9.62 -4.72
CA ALA A 30 -10.13 10.65 -4.48
C ALA A 30 -10.37 11.56 -5.70
N LYS A 31 -9.32 11.98 -6.42
CA LYS A 31 -9.44 12.73 -7.70
C LYS A 31 -10.25 11.95 -8.74
N HIS A 32 -10.16 10.62 -8.70
CA HIS A 32 -10.96 9.74 -9.55
C HIS A 32 -12.35 9.43 -8.97
N GLY A 33 -12.74 10.03 -7.82
CA GLY A 33 -14.08 9.98 -7.25
C GLY A 33 -14.35 8.83 -6.30
N ALA A 34 -13.31 8.13 -5.83
CA ALA A 34 -13.47 7.08 -4.81
C ALA A 34 -13.66 7.69 -3.42
N HIS A 35 -14.60 7.13 -2.64
CA HIS A 35 -14.66 7.33 -1.19
C HIS A 35 -13.51 6.56 -0.52
N LEU A 36 -12.96 7.09 0.56
CA LEU A 36 -11.76 6.58 1.20
C LEU A 36 -12.00 6.11 2.63
N PHE A 37 -11.54 4.90 2.94
CA PHE A 37 -11.29 4.47 4.30
C PHE A 37 -9.80 4.24 4.49
N LEU A 38 -9.19 5.00 5.39
CA LEU A 38 -7.75 5.03 5.60
C LEU A 38 -7.41 4.48 6.98
N THR A 39 -6.28 3.80 7.09
CA THR A 39 -5.76 3.38 8.38
C THR A 39 -4.25 3.52 8.47
N GLY A 40 -3.73 3.75 9.68
CA GLY A 40 -2.33 3.83 9.99
C GLY A 40 -2.12 3.48 11.46
N TRP A 41 -0.86 3.37 11.89
CA TRP A 41 -0.53 3.05 13.27
C TRP A 41 0.40 4.11 13.88
N PRO A 42 -0.13 5.03 14.73
CA PRO A 42 0.68 6.07 15.36
C PRO A 42 1.87 5.53 16.15
N GLY A 43 1.70 4.39 16.84
CA GLY A 43 2.79 3.80 17.62
C GLY A 43 4.03 3.43 16.78
N TYR A 44 3.88 3.09 15.51
CA TYR A 44 5.03 2.90 14.61
C TYR A 44 5.65 4.24 14.18
N ASP A 45 4.83 5.25 13.96
CA ASP A 45 5.32 6.58 13.57
C ASP A 45 6.06 7.26 14.74
N ASP A 46 5.63 7.02 15.98
CA ASP A 46 6.31 7.49 17.20
C ASP A 46 7.69 6.84 17.39
N GLU A 47 7.91 5.62 16.91
CA GLU A 47 9.23 4.95 16.85
C GLU A 47 10.16 5.60 15.79
N GLN A 48 9.62 6.41 14.87
CA GLN A 48 10.35 7.02 13.76
C GLN A 48 9.96 8.50 13.58
N PRO A 49 10.25 9.37 14.57
CA PRO A 49 9.78 10.75 14.60
C PRO A 49 10.28 11.61 13.43
N GLU A 50 11.41 11.24 12.82
CA GLU A 50 11.96 11.92 11.63
C GLU A 50 11.04 11.82 10.40
N ASN A 51 10.12 10.87 10.40
CA ASN A 51 9.18 10.67 9.30
C ASN A 51 7.93 11.57 9.37
N GLY A 52 7.71 12.29 10.47
CA GLY A 52 6.56 13.16 10.71
C GLY A 52 5.26 12.36 10.94
N ALA A 53 4.54 12.66 12.01
CA ALA A 53 3.27 12.02 12.35
C ALA A 53 2.19 13.09 12.59
N GLY A 54 0.90 12.71 12.58
CA GLY A 54 -0.18 13.56 13.10
C GLY A 54 -0.89 14.45 12.09
N GLU A 55 -0.65 14.30 10.79
CA GLU A 55 -1.27 15.14 9.74
C GLU A 55 -2.57 14.52 9.14
N GLN A 56 -3.11 13.45 9.73
CA GLN A 56 -4.28 12.73 9.19
C GLN A 56 -5.51 13.62 9.06
N GLY A 57 -5.72 14.54 10.03
CA GLY A 57 -6.84 15.47 9.99
C GLY A 57 -6.82 16.40 8.78
N LEU A 58 -5.65 16.94 8.46
CA LEU A 58 -5.46 17.79 7.28
C LEU A 58 -5.67 17.02 5.98
N LEU A 59 -5.16 15.79 5.90
CA LEU A 59 -5.38 14.92 4.74
C LEU A 59 -6.86 14.63 4.54
N LEU A 60 -7.60 14.30 5.61
CA LEU A 60 -9.03 14.02 5.52
C LEU A 60 -9.82 15.24 5.03
N GLU A 61 -9.46 16.43 5.51
CA GLU A 61 -10.08 17.67 5.05
C GLU A 61 -9.82 17.93 3.58
N GLU A 62 -8.57 17.76 3.13
CA GLU A 62 -8.17 17.85 1.72
C GLU A 62 -8.99 16.87 0.84
N LEU A 63 -9.11 15.61 1.26
CA LEU A 63 -9.86 14.60 0.52
C LEU A 63 -11.36 14.96 0.41
N ARG A 64 -11.95 15.44 1.50
CA ARG A 64 -13.36 15.89 1.51
C ARG A 64 -13.60 17.09 0.61
N GLN A 65 -12.63 17.99 0.46
CA GLN A 65 -12.69 19.11 -0.49
C GLN A 65 -12.73 18.65 -1.96
N LEU A 66 -12.24 17.43 -2.26
CA LEU A 66 -12.42 16.79 -3.57
C LEU A 66 -13.82 16.22 -3.80
N GLY A 67 -14.73 16.35 -2.83
CA GLY A 67 -16.13 15.91 -2.94
C GLY A 67 -16.35 14.43 -2.63
N VAL A 68 -15.42 13.76 -1.96
CA VAL A 68 -15.55 12.35 -1.56
C VAL A 68 -15.69 12.22 -0.04
N GLU A 69 -16.29 11.12 0.41
CA GLU A 69 -16.25 10.76 1.82
C GLU A 69 -14.86 10.19 2.15
N ALA A 70 -14.30 10.61 3.28
CA ALA A 70 -13.01 10.13 3.74
C ALA A 70 -13.01 9.95 5.27
N GLU A 71 -12.57 8.77 5.72
CA GLU A 71 -12.41 8.43 7.14
C GLU A 71 -11.03 7.82 7.40
N TRP A 72 -10.54 8.00 8.61
CA TRP A 72 -9.29 7.42 9.08
C TRP A 72 -9.48 6.81 10.47
N THR A 73 -8.91 5.63 10.68
CA THR A 73 -8.94 4.92 11.97
C THR A 73 -7.56 4.35 12.28
N PRO A 74 -7.04 4.54 13.51
CA PRO A 74 -5.80 3.89 13.92
C PRO A 74 -6.01 2.38 13.98
N LEU A 75 -5.05 1.62 13.46
CA LEU A 75 -5.06 0.17 13.51
C LEU A 75 -3.65 -0.41 13.45
N ASP A 76 -3.31 -1.19 14.45
CA ASP A 76 -2.09 -1.98 14.47
C ASP A 76 -2.29 -3.27 13.65
N LEU A 77 -1.70 -3.33 12.47
CA LEU A 77 -1.75 -4.48 11.59
C LEU A 77 -0.85 -5.66 12.03
N SER A 78 -0.04 -5.47 13.07
CA SER A 78 0.69 -6.58 13.69
C SER A 78 -0.22 -7.53 14.49
N LEU A 79 -1.41 -7.09 14.86
CA LEU A 79 -2.39 -7.90 15.57
C LEU A 79 -3.04 -8.93 14.64
N ALA A 80 -3.20 -10.16 15.10
CA ALA A 80 -3.72 -11.24 14.28
C ALA A 80 -5.19 -11.03 13.84
N ASP A 81 -5.99 -10.31 14.62
CA ASP A 81 -7.39 -10.04 14.34
C ASP A 81 -7.63 -8.67 13.66
N ALA A 82 -6.59 -7.88 13.44
CA ALA A 82 -6.68 -6.58 12.77
C ALA A 82 -7.44 -6.63 11.43
N PRO A 83 -7.25 -7.64 10.55
CA PRO A 83 -8.03 -7.75 9.32
C PRO A 83 -9.54 -7.82 9.56
N ARG A 84 -9.96 -8.61 10.53
CA ARG A 84 -11.38 -8.73 10.90
C ARG A 84 -11.93 -7.41 11.47
N MET A 85 -11.14 -6.76 12.32
CA MET A 85 -11.51 -5.46 12.91
C MET A 85 -11.69 -4.40 11.82
N LEU A 86 -10.73 -4.28 10.90
CA LEU A 86 -10.81 -3.32 9.79
C LEU A 86 -12.09 -3.49 8.99
N TRP A 87 -12.36 -4.73 8.52
CA TRP A 87 -13.52 -4.96 7.67
C TRP A 87 -14.86 -4.80 8.39
N ASN A 88 -14.91 -5.00 9.69
CA ASN A 88 -16.11 -4.70 10.49
C ASN A 88 -16.41 -3.19 10.48
N VAL A 89 -15.40 -2.35 10.69
CA VAL A 89 -15.56 -0.89 10.68
C VAL A 89 -15.90 -0.38 9.29
N VAL A 90 -15.19 -0.86 8.25
CA VAL A 90 -15.46 -0.49 6.85
C VAL A 90 -16.89 -0.88 6.45
N GLN A 91 -17.34 -2.08 6.81
CA GLN A 91 -18.69 -2.54 6.49
C GLN A 91 -19.77 -1.77 7.25
N ALA A 92 -19.54 -1.41 8.49
CA ALA A 92 -20.46 -0.58 9.26
C ALA A 92 -20.60 0.83 8.67
N ARG A 93 -19.52 1.39 8.12
CA ARG A 93 -19.48 2.75 7.61
C ARG A 93 -19.95 2.88 6.16
N PHE A 94 -19.47 2.00 5.28
CA PHE A 94 -19.70 2.07 3.83
C PHE A 94 -20.52 0.92 3.26
N ASN A 95 -20.82 -0.10 4.08
CA ASN A 95 -21.52 -1.33 3.67
C ASN A 95 -20.78 -2.20 2.63
N VAL A 96 -19.85 -1.63 1.86
CA VAL A 96 -19.11 -2.29 0.79
C VAL A 96 -17.71 -1.69 0.64
N ALA A 97 -16.77 -2.52 0.16
CA ALA A 97 -15.49 -2.04 -0.35
C ALA A 97 -15.27 -2.58 -1.77
N HIS A 98 -14.64 -1.77 -2.63
CA HIS A 98 -14.41 -2.08 -4.04
C HIS A 98 -12.91 -2.25 -4.33
N ILE A 99 -12.07 -1.52 -3.60
CA ILE A 99 -10.62 -1.45 -3.80
C ILE A 99 -9.95 -1.63 -2.45
N LEU A 100 -8.97 -2.53 -2.39
CA LEU A 100 -8.05 -2.68 -1.26
C LEU A 100 -6.64 -2.34 -1.73
N VAL A 101 -5.99 -1.38 -1.06
CA VAL A 101 -4.58 -1.08 -1.24
C VAL A 101 -3.81 -1.41 0.05
N ASN A 102 -3.05 -2.49 0.01
CA ASN A 102 -2.14 -2.91 1.08
C ASN A 102 -0.84 -2.11 0.95
N ASN A 103 -0.79 -0.93 1.58
CA ASN A 103 0.39 -0.05 1.54
C ASN A 103 1.16 -0.04 2.87
N ALA A 104 0.55 -0.40 3.99
CA ALA A 104 1.23 -0.46 5.27
C ALA A 104 2.50 -1.32 5.21
N CYS A 105 3.55 -0.87 5.88
CA CYS A 105 4.84 -1.52 5.90
C CYS A 105 5.53 -1.31 7.24
N PHE A 106 6.11 -2.37 7.77
CA PHE A 106 7.11 -2.33 8.83
C PHE A 106 8.48 -2.51 8.20
N SER A 107 9.41 -1.61 8.48
CA SER A 107 10.76 -1.64 7.91
C SER A 107 11.77 -1.16 8.96
N MET A 108 12.54 -2.10 9.45
CA MET A 108 13.68 -1.86 10.34
C MET A 108 14.91 -2.52 9.72
N ARG A 109 16.05 -1.85 9.85
CA ARG A 109 17.32 -2.41 9.38
C ARG A 109 17.76 -3.58 10.25
N ASP A 110 18.30 -4.60 9.60
CA ASP A 110 18.83 -5.80 10.23
C ASP A 110 20.13 -6.25 9.57
N SER A 111 20.80 -7.20 10.21
CA SER A 111 22.01 -7.84 9.68
C SER A 111 22.10 -9.27 10.22
N VAL A 112 23.14 -10.02 9.82
CA VAL A 112 23.40 -11.36 10.37
C VAL A 112 23.65 -11.32 11.89
N GLU A 113 24.09 -10.18 12.41
CA GLU A 113 24.37 -10.00 13.84
C GLU A 113 23.14 -9.58 14.65
N THR A 114 22.16 -8.93 14.02
CA THR A 114 21.04 -8.28 14.71
C THR A 114 19.68 -8.90 14.43
N LEU A 115 19.56 -9.70 13.35
CA LEU A 115 18.29 -10.37 13.04
C LEU A 115 17.99 -11.46 14.06
N ASP A 116 16.86 -11.35 14.70
CA ASP A 116 16.31 -12.35 15.61
C ASP A 116 14.86 -12.73 15.22
N ALA A 117 14.26 -13.62 16.00
CA ALA A 117 12.91 -14.11 15.75
C ALA A 117 11.87 -13.00 15.91
N GLU A 118 12.03 -12.11 16.90
CA GLU A 118 11.09 -11.02 17.15
C GLU A 118 11.07 -10.03 15.98
N MET A 119 12.24 -9.64 15.48
CA MET A 119 12.37 -8.75 14.33
C MET A 119 11.75 -9.36 13.06
N LEU A 120 11.99 -10.67 12.82
CA LEU A 120 11.41 -11.39 11.70
C LEU A 120 9.88 -11.48 11.83
N ASP A 121 9.37 -11.79 13.01
CA ASP A 121 7.94 -11.90 13.28
C ASP A 121 7.22 -10.55 13.12
N ARG A 122 7.81 -9.45 13.57
CA ARG A 122 7.25 -8.09 13.36
C ARG A 122 7.14 -7.75 11.88
N HIS A 123 8.19 -8.00 11.09
CA HIS A 123 8.16 -7.81 9.64
C HIS A 123 7.08 -8.69 8.97
N TYR A 124 7.04 -9.98 9.32
CA TYR A 124 6.07 -10.91 8.77
C TYR A 124 4.64 -10.50 9.12
N ALA A 125 4.38 -10.11 10.35
CA ALA A 125 3.05 -9.73 10.82
C ALA A 125 2.44 -8.61 9.96
N VAL A 126 3.20 -7.54 9.73
CA VAL A 126 2.71 -6.34 9.01
C VAL A 126 2.84 -6.48 7.50
N ASN A 127 3.98 -7.00 6.99
CA ASN A 127 4.28 -6.98 5.56
C ASN A 127 3.69 -8.16 4.79
N THR A 128 3.38 -9.27 5.46
CA THR A 128 2.94 -10.51 4.79
C THR A 128 1.62 -11.00 5.35
N ARG A 129 1.54 -11.31 6.64
CA ARG A 129 0.32 -11.86 7.25
C ARG A 129 -0.88 -10.92 7.11
N ALA A 130 -0.72 -9.65 7.46
CA ALA A 130 -1.81 -8.69 7.41
C ALA A 130 -2.37 -8.50 5.99
N PRO A 131 -1.57 -8.17 4.95
CA PRO A 131 -2.10 -8.01 3.59
C PRO A 131 -2.71 -9.29 3.02
N ILE A 132 -2.18 -10.47 3.33
CA ILE A 132 -2.78 -11.75 2.94
C ILE A 132 -4.18 -11.89 3.57
N LEU A 133 -4.29 -11.74 4.88
CA LEU A 133 -5.57 -11.91 5.58
C LEU A 133 -6.57 -10.80 5.25
N LEU A 134 -6.12 -9.56 5.05
CA LEU A 134 -6.96 -8.47 4.55
C LEU A 134 -7.55 -8.81 3.17
N SER A 135 -6.72 -9.35 2.27
CA SER A 135 -7.16 -9.74 0.92
C SER A 135 -8.15 -10.90 0.95
N VAL A 136 -7.89 -11.93 1.76
CA VAL A 136 -8.78 -13.08 1.93
C VAL A 136 -10.14 -12.65 2.51
N GLU A 137 -10.13 -11.86 3.57
CA GLU A 137 -11.38 -11.35 4.18
C GLU A 137 -12.14 -10.40 3.25
N PHE A 138 -11.43 -9.58 2.46
CA PHE A 138 -12.05 -8.74 1.43
C PHE A 138 -12.84 -9.59 0.42
N VAL A 139 -12.23 -10.65 -0.09
CA VAL A 139 -12.89 -11.56 -1.05
C VAL A 139 -14.09 -12.27 -0.41
N ARG A 140 -13.96 -12.78 0.83
CA ARG A 140 -15.04 -13.45 1.55
C ARG A 140 -16.26 -12.56 1.76
N ARG A 141 -16.06 -11.28 2.02
CA ARG A 141 -17.13 -10.33 2.33
C ARG A 141 -17.73 -9.66 1.09
N PHE A 142 -16.91 -9.35 0.11
CA PHE A 142 -17.28 -8.49 -1.01
C PHE A 142 -17.10 -9.13 -2.39
N GLY A 143 -16.54 -10.32 -2.48
CA GLY A 143 -16.34 -11.05 -3.73
C GLY A 143 -17.64 -11.39 -4.45
N GLY A 144 -17.58 -11.58 -5.77
CA GLY A 144 -18.72 -11.97 -6.59
C GLY A 144 -19.81 -10.92 -6.83
N LYS A 145 -19.58 -9.66 -6.39
CA LYS A 145 -20.53 -8.54 -6.53
C LYS A 145 -20.01 -7.43 -7.47
N GLY A 146 -19.49 -7.81 -8.63
CA GLY A 146 -18.89 -6.91 -9.60
C GLY A 146 -17.37 -6.77 -9.44
N ALA A 147 -16.78 -5.91 -10.27
CA ALA A 147 -15.33 -5.72 -10.32
C ALA A 147 -14.76 -5.28 -8.96
N ARG A 148 -13.68 -5.93 -8.54
CA ARG A 148 -12.94 -5.60 -7.32
C ARG A 148 -11.45 -5.56 -7.62
N ARG A 149 -10.70 -4.79 -6.82
CA ARG A 149 -9.27 -4.58 -7.01
C ARG A 149 -8.51 -4.78 -5.70
N ILE A 150 -7.46 -5.56 -5.75
CA ILE A 150 -6.50 -5.74 -4.66
C ILE A 150 -5.13 -5.35 -5.19
N ILE A 151 -4.49 -4.36 -4.56
CA ILE A 151 -3.19 -3.86 -4.97
C ILE A 151 -2.30 -3.82 -3.74
N SER A 152 -1.13 -4.44 -3.80
CA SER A 152 -0.18 -4.49 -2.68
C SER A 152 1.11 -3.77 -3.02
N MET A 153 1.65 -3.00 -2.06
CA MET A 153 2.98 -2.41 -2.21
C MET A 153 4.05 -3.44 -1.91
N THR A 154 4.87 -3.73 -2.91
CA THR A 154 6.05 -4.57 -2.79
C THR A 154 7.33 -3.74 -2.88
N SER A 155 8.45 -4.33 -3.25
CA SER A 155 9.75 -3.67 -3.39
C SER A 155 10.60 -4.37 -4.46
N GLY A 156 11.83 -3.88 -4.65
CA GLY A 156 12.77 -4.39 -5.65
C GLY A 156 13.60 -5.60 -5.22
N GLN A 157 13.18 -6.36 -4.22
CA GLN A 157 13.93 -7.49 -3.65
C GLN A 157 14.30 -8.58 -4.66
N MET A 158 13.56 -8.73 -5.74
CA MET A 158 13.83 -9.68 -6.81
C MET A 158 14.80 -9.15 -7.89
N LEU A 159 15.24 -7.90 -7.78
CA LEU A 159 16.12 -7.24 -8.77
C LEU A 159 17.59 -7.24 -8.38
N GLY A 160 17.87 -7.43 -7.09
CA GLY A 160 19.23 -7.45 -6.57
C GLY A 160 19.26 -7.51 -5.05
N PRO A 161 20.44 -7.70 -4.46
CA PRO A 161 20.56 -7.80 -3.01
C PRO A 161 20.26 -6.48 -2.31
N MET A 162 19.46 -6.54 -1.25
CA MET A 162 19.16 -5.42 -0.36
C MET A 162 19.87 -5.67 0.99
N ARG A 163 21.11 -5.22 1.08
CA ARG A 163 21.95 -5.43 2.30
C ARG A 163 21.37 -4.65 3.48
N GLY A 164 21.29 -5.30 4.65
CA GLY A 164 20.72 -4.71 5.85
C GLY A 164 19.20 -4.75 5.90
N GLU A 165 18.56 -5.63 5.11
CA GLU A 165 17.11 -5.74 5.00
C GLU A 165 16.66 -7.21 4.84
N LEU A 166 17.24 -8.14 5.63
CA LEU A 166 17.02 -9.59 5.50
C LEU A 166 15.56 -9.97 5.74
N ALA A 167 14.97 -9.51 6.86
CA ALA A 167 13.57 -9.75 7.17
C ALA A 167 12.63 -9.07 6.16
N TYR A 168 12.95 -7.83 5.77
CA TYR A 168 12.15 -7.07 4.82
C TYR A 168 12.02 -7.78 3.47
N VAL A 169 13.16 -8.19 2.87
CA VAL A 169 13.15 -8.82 1.53
C VAL A 169 12.37 -10.12 1.50
N VAL A 170 12.48 -10.95 2.54
CA VAL A 170 11.73 -12.21 2.64
C VAL A 170 10.24 -11.96 2.71
N THR A 171 9.81 -10.98 3.49
CA THR A 171 8.39 -10.67 3.66
C THR A 171 7.78 -10.07 2.39
N LYS A 172 8.51 -9.22 1.67
CA LYS A 172 8.05 -8.64 0.40
C LYS A 172 8.05 -9.68 -0.74
N ALA A 173 9.03 -10.60 -0.77
CA ALA A 173 9.04 -11.70 -1.74
C ALA A 173 7.84 -12.64 -1.54
N GLY A 174 7.47 -12.92 -0.29
CA GLY A 174 6.26 -13.68 0.05
C GLY A 174 4.98 -13.03 -0.49
N LEU A 175 4.90 -11.71 -0.44
CA LEU A 175 3.77 -10.95 -0.97
C LEU A 175 3.70 -11.00 -2.51
N ASP A 176 4.84 -11.00 -3.21
CA ASP A 176 4.90 -11.17 -4.66
C ASP A 176 4.35 -12.55 -5.08
N ALA A 177 4.81 -13.61 -4.41
CA ALA A 177 4.33 -14.98 -4.66
C ALA A 177 2.83 -15.11 -4.37
N PHE A 178 2.34 -14.51 -3.27
CA PHE A 178 0.92 -14.46 -2.95
C PHE A 178 0.12 -13.74 -4.03
N THR A 179 0.57 -12.61 -4.52
CA THR A 179 -0.10 -11.83 -5.57
C THR A 179 -0.37 -12.65 -6.81
N ILE A 180 0.64 -13.38 -7.30
CA ILE A 180 0.53 -14.22 -8.49
C ILE A 180 -0.50 -15.35 -8.27
N THR A 181 -0.36 -16.06 -7.16
CA THR A 181 -1.21 -17.21 -6.82
C THR A 181 -2.64 -16.77 -6.55
N PHE A 182 -2.83 -15.72 -5.73
CA PHE A 182 -4.16 -15.26 -5.34
C PHE A 182 -4.91 -14.61 -6.51
N GLY A 183 -4.20 -13.95 -7.44
CA GLY A 183 -4.79 -13.43 -8.67
C GLY A 183 -5.41 -14.53 -9.53
N ALA A 184 -4.77 -15.69 -9.64
CA ALA A 184 -5.32 -16.86 -10.34
C ALA A 184 -6.50 -17.47 -9.59
N GLU A 185 -6.42 -17.54 -8.26
CA GLU A 185 -7.45 -18.11 -7.39
C GLU A 185 -8.78 -17.35 -7.48
N VAL A 186 -8.74 -16.01 -7.48
CA VAL A 186 -9.94 -15.16 -7.36
C VAL A 186 -10.40 -14.53 -8.69
N GLY A 187 -9.66 -14.72 -9.77
CA GLY A 187 -9.96 -14.09 -11.06
C GLY A 187 -11.37 -14.40 -11.59
N HIS A 188 -11.86 -15.63 -11.37
CA HIS A 188 -13.20 -16.05 -11.75
C HIS A 188 -14.33 -15.26 -11.03
N LEU A 189 -14.01 -14.54 -9.95
CA LEU A 189 -14.93 -13.64 -9.24
C LEU A 189 -14.94 -12.20 -9.77
N GLY A 190 -14.18 -11.91 -10.85
CA GLY A 190 -14.03 -10.56 -11.39
C GLY A 190 -13.09 -9.68 -10.56
N ILE A 191 -12.20 -10.29 -9.77
CA ILE A 191 -11.25 -9.61 -8.89
C ILE A 191 -9.87 -9.64 -9.53
N THR A 192 -9.22 -8.47 -9.66
CA THR A 192 -7.80 -8.42 -10.03
C THR A 192 -6.93 -8.25 -8.80
N VAL A 193 -5.77 -8.89 -8.80
CA VAL A 193 -4.78 -8.83 -7.71
C VAL A 193 -3.41 -8.52 -8.31
N ASN A 194 -2.83 -7.39 -7.92
CA ASN A 194 -1.53 -6.95 -8.43
C ASN A 194 -0.65 -6.42 -7.30
N ALA A 195 0.66 -6.40 -7.52
CA ALA A 195 1.61 -5.73 -6.66
C ALA A 195 2.34 -4.62 -7.41
N VAL A 196 2.73 -3.55 -6.71
CA VAL A 196 3.47 -2.42 -7.25
C VAL A 196 4.76 -2.23 -6.46
N ASP A 197 5.89 -2.28 -7.15
CA ASP A 197 7.19 -1.87 -6.64
C ASP A 197 7.42 -0.39 -7.01
N PRO A 198 7.44 0.53 -6.03
CA PRO A 198 7.62 1.96 -6.29
C PRO A 198 9.08 2.34 -6.59
N GLY A 199 10.03 1.44 -6.35
CA GLY A 199 11.45 1.79 -6.30
C GLY A 199 11.79 2.77 -5.17
N PRO A 200 13.02 3.31 -5.14
CA PRO A 200 13.39 4.32 -4.17
C PRO A 200 12.56 5.59 -4.38
N THR A 201 11.68 5.87 -3.44
CA THR A 201 10.72 6.98 -3.47
C THR A 201 10.96 7.89 -2.28
N ASP A 202 11.17 9.18 -2.52
CA ASP A 202 11.31 10.16 -1.46
C ASP A 202 9.93 10.51 -0.89
N SER A 203 9.62 9.90 0.23
CA SER A 203 8.40 10.15 1.02
C SER A 203 8.62 11.09 2.21
N GLY A 204 9.74 11.86 2.19
CA GLY A 204 10.10 12.84 3.21
C GLY A 204 11.15 12.38 4.23
N GLY A 205 11.61 11.12 4.15
CA GLY A 205 12.63 10.57 5.06
C GLY A 205 14.02 10.41 4.45
N MET A 206 14.23 10.75 3.17
CA MET A 206 15.55 10.63 2.53
C MET A 206 16.45 11.80 2.89
N THR A 207 17.63 11.51 3.45
CA THR A 207 18.67 12.55 3.65
C THR A 207 19.22 13.02 2.31
N THR A 208 19.74 14.25 2.26
CA THR A 208 20.37 14.83 1.04
C THR A 208 21.51 13.96 0.50
N GLU A 209 22.24 13.26 1.36
CA GLU A 209 23.32 12.35 0.97
C GLU A 209 22.75 11.12 0.24
N VAL A 210 21.70 10.49 0.79
CA VAL A 210 21.00 9.36 0.16
C VAL A 210 20.40 9.78 -1.18
N GLN A 211 19.73 10.93 -1.24
CA GLN A 211 19.18 11.48 -2.49
C GLN A 211 20.26 11.64 -3.57
N ARG A 212 21.41 12.23 -3.22
CA ARG A 212 22.53 12.43 -4.15
C ARG A 212 23.12 11.11 -4.65
N THR A 213 23.25 10.13 -3.76
CA THR A 213 23.78 8.79 -4.10
C THR A 213 22.84 8.05 -5.05
N LEU A 214 21.53 8.14 -4.83
CA LEU A 214 20.55 7.44 -5.64
C LEU A 214 20.28 8.11 -6.99
N LEU A 215 20.40 9.45 -7.07
CA LEU A 215 19.99 10.21 -8.25
C LEU A 215 20.64 9.73 -9.55
N SER A 216 21.93 9.39 -9.52
CA SER A 216 22.68 8.93 -10.70
C SER A 216 22.22 7.56 -11.23
N ARG A 217 21.45 6.82 -10.44
CA ARG A 217 20.93 5.49 -10.78
C ARG A 217 19.56 5.52 -11.44
N PHE A 218 18.92 6.69 -11.53
CA PHE A 218 17.62 6.84 -12.19
C PHE A 218 17.78 7.26 -13.65
N ALA A 219 17.37 6.42 -14.59
CA ALA A 219 17.40 6.76 -16.02
C ALA A 219 16.59 8.02 -16.36
N LEU A 220 15.48 8.27 -15.61
CA LEU A 220 14.65 9.47 -15.79
C LEU A 220 15.22 10.72 -15.11
N GLY A 221 16.43 10.68 -14.53
CA GLY A 221 17.16 11.84 -13.99
C GLY A 221 16.55 12.50 -12.77
N ARG A 222 15.63 11.84 -12.07
CA ARG A 222 15.05 12.29 -10.80
C ARG A 222 14.71 11.14 -9.87
N LEU A 223 14.62 11.42 -8.59
CA LEU A 223 14.11 10.48 -7.59
C LEU A 223 12.62 10.20 -7.81
N GLY A 224 12.19 9.02 -7.38
CA GLY A 224 10.77 8.68 -7.31
C GLY A 224 10.02 9.60 -6.32
N ARG A 225 8.80 9.95 -6.66
CA ARG A 225 7.87 10.73 -5.83
C ARG A 225 6.68 9.84 -5.44
N PRO A 226 6.01 10.09 -4.31
CA PRO A 226 4.84 9.34 -3.90
C PRO A 226 3.71 9.26 -4.94
N GLU A 227 3.61 10.29 -5.80
CA GLU A 227 2.64 10.35 -6.88
C GLU A 227 2.92 9.34 -8.01
N ASP A 228 4.20 8.98 -8.24
CA ASP A 228 4.57 8.07 -9.34
C ASP A 228 3.91 6.69 -9.19
N PRO A 229 4.02 5.96 -8.07
CA PRO A 229 3.27 4.72 -7.87
C PRO A 229 1.76 4.97 -7.70
N ALA A 230 1.33 6.12 -7.17
CA ALA A 230 -0.08 6.43 -6.97
C ALA A 230 -0.85 6.48 -8.31
N HIS A 231 -0.26 7.05 -9.37
CA HIS A 231 -0.84 7.06 -10.72
C HIS A 231 -1.01 5.64 -11.27
N LEU A 232 -0.01 4.76 -11.10
CA LEU A 232 -0.11 3.36 -11.53
C LEU A 232 -1.20 2.62 -10.74
N ILE A 233 -1.31 2.88 -9.44
CA ILE A 233 -2.33 2.28 -8.59
C ILE A 233 -3.72 2.75 -9.00
N ALA A 234 -3.91 4.03 -9.33
CA ALA A 234 -5.19 4.54 -9.81
C ALA A 234 -5.59 3.90 -11.16
N PHE A 235 -4.64 3.69 -12.07
CA PHE A 235 -4.87 2.93 -13.31
C PHE A 235 -5.32 1.49 -12.99
N LEU A 236 -4.61 0.76 -12.12
CA LEU A 236 -4.95 -0.60 -11.74
C LEU A 236 -6.31 -0.70 -11.01
N ALA A 237 -6.66 0.34 -10.25
CA ALA A 237 -7.93 0.43 -9.55
C ALA A 237 -9.09 0.72 -10.51
N GLY A 238 -8.82 1.38 -11.64
CA GLY A 238 -9.81 1.79 -12.63
C GLY A 238 -10.29 0.67 -13.55
N PRO A 239 -11.26 0.99 -14.41
CA PRO A 239 -11.77 0.04 -15.40
C PRO A 239 -10.71 -0.37 -16.42
N GLU A 240 -9.78 0.52 -16.78
CA GLU A 240 -8.70 0.28 -17.74
C GLU A 240 -7.70 -0.76 -17.23
N GLY A 241 -7.50 -0.86 -15.90
CA GLY A 241 -6.69 -1.88 -15.25
C GLY A 241 -7.35 -3.25 -15.13
N GLY A 242 -8.60 -3.39 -15.59
CA GLY A 242 -9.42 -4.58 -15.38
C GLY A 242 -8.92 -5.87 -16.06
N TRP A 243 -7.96 -5.79 -16.98
CA TRP A 243 -7.33 -6.95 -17.62
C TRP A 243 -5.94 -7.27 -17.09
N VAL A 244 -5.47 -6.53 -16.08
CA VAL A 244 -4.18 -6.75 -15.42
C VAL A 244 -4.40 -7.47 -14.10
N THR A 245 -3.93 -8.71 -13.98
CA THR A 245 -4.01 -9.50 -12.73
C THR A 245 -2.82 -10.44 -12.59
N GLY A 246 -2.45 -10.76 -11.34
CA GLY A 246 -1.33 -11.63 -11.02
C GLY A 246 0.04 -11.01 -11.35
N GLN A 247 0.12 -9.68 -11.47
CA GLN A 247 1.35 -9.02 -11.91
C GLN A 247 2.06 -8.29 -10.76
N VAL A 248 3.39 -8.32 -10.82
CA VAL A 248 4.28 -7.45 -10.03
C VAL A 248 4.80 -6.36 -10.96
N LEU A 249 4.24 -5.17 -10.86
CA LEU A 249 4.56 -4.04 -11.73
C LEU A 249 5.57 -3.10 -11.06
N ARG A 250 6.40 -2.45 -11.85
CA ARG A 250 7.48 -1.59 -11.37
C ARG A 250 7.27 -0.14 -11.80
N SER A 251 7.19 0.77 -10.82
CA SER A 251 7.14 2.22 -11.02
C SER A 251 8.43 2.84 -10.51
N ARG A 252 9.56 2.54 -11.16
CA ARG A 252 10.92 2.80 -10.64
C ARG A 252 11.70 3.89 -11.38
N GLY A 253 11.15 4.54 -12.40
CA GLY A 253 11.86 5.58 -13.18
C GLY A 253 13.16 5.09 -13.84
N GLY A 254 13.25 3.79 -14.15
CA GLY A 254 14.46 3.16 -14.70
C GLY A 254 15.60 3.05 -13.69
N PHE A 255 15.31 2.94 -12.39
CA PHE A 255 16.31 2.73 -11.34
C PHE A 255 16.95 1.34 -11.46
N GLU A 256 18.31 1.33 -11.49
CA GLU A 256 19.19 0.17 -11.60
C GLU A 256 19.97 -0.11 -10.32
#